data_2d868221ef6a551bbd5c94c21c374b67
#
_entry.id   2d868221ef6a551bbd5c94c21c374b67
#
_cell.length_a   1.000
_cell.length_b   1.000
_cell.length_c   1.000
_cell.angle_alpha   90.00
_cell.angle_beta   90.00
_cell.angle_gamma   90.00
#
_symmetry.space_group_name_H-M   'P 1'
#
loop_
_entity.id
_entity.type
_entity.pdbx_description
1 polymer ?
#
loop_
_entity_poly.entity_id
_entity_poly.type
_entity_poly.pdbx_seq_one_letter_code
_entity_poly.pdbx_strand_id
1 'polypeptide(L)'
;EENAGEGLMLTGSDILIYRMFYNLIENAIKYNHADGKVTVSAERKRKEVVLTIADTGNGIDETFREQIFEPFFRVDKSRSRKIGGVGLGLAMVREIVRAHDGKIEVHGNEQGGTTFEVKMSIERLTIKSQV
;
A
#
# COMPACT_ATOMS: atom_id res chain seq x y z
N GLU A 1 4.27 10.99 -8.07
CA GLU A 1 5.65 10.80 -8.48
C GLU A 1 6.05 9.34 -8.28
N GLU A 2 6.53 8.69 -9.33
CA GLU A 2 6.96 7.31 -9.28
C GLU A 2 8.48 7.22 -9.22
N ASN A 3 8.97 6.39 -8.31
CA ASN A 3 10.40 6.19 -8.16
C ASN A 3 10.68 4.72 -7.86
N ALA A 4 10.53 3.89 -8.89
CA ALA A 4 10.82 2.46 -8.78
C ALA A 4 12.24 2.19 -9.27
N GLY A 5 12.92 1.25 -8.65
CA GLY A 5 14.28 0.87 -9.05
C GLY A 5 14.28 0.37 -10.51
N GLU A 6 15.18 0.94 -11.32
CA GLU A 6 15.32 0.53 -12.71
C GLU A 6 15.71 -0.93 -12.80
N GLY A 7 15.03 -1.68 -13.65
CA GLY A 7 15.28 -3.09 -13.83
C GLY A 7 14.74 -4.00 -12.75
N LEU A 8 14.06 -3.45 -11.76
CA LEU A 8 13.43 -4.26 -10.72
C LEU A 8 12.12 -4.84 -11.27
N MET A 9 12.03 -6.16 -11.26
CA MET A 9 10.83 -6.87 -11.71
C MET A 9 10.23 -7.66 -10.55
N LEU A 10 8.92 -7.48 -10.34
CA LEU A 10 8.16 -8.25 -9.36
C LEU A 10 7.38 -9.34 -10.08
N THR A 11 7.54 -10.57 -9.61
CA THR A 11 6.86 -11.72 -10.16
C THR A 11 5.93 -12.33 -9.11
N GLY A 12 4.82 -12.88 -9.56
CA GLY A 12 3.82 -13.45 -8.68
C GLY A 12 2.51 -13.52 -9.45
N SER A 13 1.38 -13.32 -8.79
CA SER A 13 0.11 -13.17 -9.48
C SER A 13 0.01 -11.73 -10.00
N ASP A 14 0.15 -11.55 -11.31
CA ASP A 14 0.10 -10.21 -11.92
C ASP A 14 -1.16 -9.44 -11.56
N ILE A 15 -2.31 -10.12 -11.58
CA ILE A 15 -3.59 -9.50 -11.27
C ILE A 15 -3.64 -9.04 -9.81
N LEU A 16 -3.18 -9.88 -8.90
CA LEU A 16 -3.22 -9.56 -7.46
C LEU A 16 -2.23 -8.44 -7.13
N ILE A 17 -1.02 -8.50 -7.69
CA ILE A 17 -0.01 -7.45 -7.48
C ILE A 17 -0.53 -6.11 -8.01
N TYR A 18 -1.14 -6.13 -9.22
CA TYR A 18 -1.74 -4.93 -9.79
C TYR A 18 -2.82 -4.34 -8.87
N ARG A 19 -3.71 -5.18 -8.35
CA ARG A 19 -4.78 -4.74 -7.45
C ARG A 19 -4.24 -4.15 -6.16
N MET A 20 -3.17 -4.74 -5.63
CA MET A 20 -2.52 -4.22 -4.43
C MET A 20 -2.00 -2.80 -4.67
N PHE A 21 -1.25 -2.59 -5.74
CA PHE A 21 -0.73 -1.28 -6.10
C PHE A 21 -1.85 -0.27 -6.35
N TYR A 22 -2.83 -0.68 -7.14
CA TYR A 22 -3.95 0.19 -7.47
C TYR A 22 -4.65 0.70 -6.22
N ASN A 23 -4.95 -0.20 -5.29
CA ASN A 23 -5.66 0.19 -4.07
C ASN A 23 -4.81 1.08 -3.16
N LEU A 24 -3.52 0.82 -3.04
CA LEU A 24 -2.63 1.64 -2.23
C LEU A 24 -2.48 3.05 -2.84
N ILE A 25 -2.30 3.14 -4.14
CA ILE A 25 -2.16 4.43 -4.82
C ILE A 25 -3.47 5.20 -4.80
N GLU A 26 -4.59 4.54 -5.09
CA GLU A 26 -5.90 5.16 -5.04
C GLU A 26 -6.20 5.72 -3.66
N ASN A 27 -5.89 4.95 -2.62
CA ASN A 27 -6.07 5.38 -1.24
C ASN A 27 -5.22 6.64 -0.94
N ALA A 28 -3.96 6.64 -1.39
CA ALA A 28 -3.06 7.77 -1.19
C ALA A 28 -3.58 9.03 -1.89
N ILE A 29 -4.18 8.88 -3.06
CA ILE A 29 -4.74 10.00 -3.81
C ILE A 29 -6.02 10.51 -3.14
N LYS A 30 -6.93 9.61 -2.78
CA LYS A 30 -8.22 9.99 -2.20
C LYS A 30 -8.11 10.76 -0.89
N TYR A 31 -7.16 10.41 -0.07
CA TYR A 31 -7.00 11.01 1.26
C TYR A 31 -5.90 12.06 1.31
N ASN A 32 -5.45 12.52 0.15
CA ASN A 32 -4.46 13.58 0.04
C ASN A 32 -5.13 14.93 -0.23
N HIS A 33 -4.34 15.99 -0.09
CA HIS A 33 -4.75 17.35 -0.46
C HIS A 33 -4.67 17.55 -1.97
N ALA A 34 -5.37 18.56 -2.49
CA ALA A 34 -5.37 18.87 -3.92
C ALA A 34 -3.95 19.12 -4.46
N ASP A 35 -3.10 19.76 -3.65
CA ASP A 35 -1.71 20.06 -4.03
C ASP A 35 -0.72 19.03 -3.48
N GLY A 36 -1.23 17.90 -3.01
CA GLY A 36 -0.39 16.89 -2.38
C GLY A 36 0.40 16.07 -3.37
N LYS A 37 1.32 15.29 -2.83
CA LYS A 37 2.17 14.38 -3.61
C LYS A 37 1.97 12.94 -3.15
N VAL A 38 2.11 12.02 -4.09
CA VAL A 38 2.20 10.59 -3.80
C VAL A 38 3.51 10.10 -4.38
N THR A 39 4.34 9.50 -3.55
CA THR A 39 5.63 8.98 -3.96
C THR A 39 5.62 7.46 -3.85
N VAL A 40 5.95 6.79 -4.94
CA VAL A 40 6.03 5.33 -4.99
C VAL A 40 7.47 4.94 -5.21
N SER A 41 8.01 4.09 -4.34
CA SER A 41 9.36 3.60 -4.49
C SER A 41 9.44 2.10 -4.25
N ALA A 42 10.45 1.47 -4.85
CA ALA A 42 10.71 0.06 -4.68
C ALA A 42 12.20 -0.12 -4.47
N GLU A 43 12.57 -0.90 -3.46
CA GLU A 43 13.96 -1.13 -3.13
C GLU A 43 14.17 -2.62 -2.85
N ARG A 44 15.27 -3.15 -3.37
CA ARG A 44 15.67 -4.52 -3.07
C ARG A 44 16.65 -4.50 -1.89
N LYS A 45 16.29 -5.24 -0.83
CA LYS A 45 17.15 -5.40 0.33
C LYS A 45 17.36 -6.88 0.59
N ARG A 46 18.56 -7.40 0.30
CA ARG A 46 18.86 -8.83 0.44
C ARG A 46 17.84 -9.69 -0.33
N LYS A 47 17.04 -10.47 0.38
CA LYS A 47 16.04 -11.37 -0.20
C LYS A 47 14.64 -10.78 -0.20
N GLU A 48 14.50 -9.49 0.11
CA GLU A 48 13.21 -8.83 0.18
C GLU A 48 13.12 -7.69 -0.83
N VAL A 49 11.92 -7.44 -1.28
CA VAL A 49 11.56 -6.22 -1.99
C VAL A 49 10.72 -5.39 -1.04
N VAL A 50 11.09 -4.13 -0.87
CA VAL A 50 10.36 -3.18 -0.04
C VAL A 50 9.71 -2.15 -0.96
N LEU A 51 8.37 -2.13 -0.95
CA LEU A 51 7.57 -1.17 -1.71
C LEU A 51 7.04 -0.12 -0.75
N THR A 52 7.20 1.14 -1.11
CA THR A 52 6.78 2.26 -0.27
C THR A 52 5.86 3.17 -1.05
N ILE A 53 4.68 3.44 -0.50
CA ILE A 53 3.73 4.40 -1.06
C ILE A 53 3.52 5.47 0.02
N ALA A 54 4.06 6.65 -0.22
CA ALA A 54 4.00 7.77 0.72
C ALA A 54 3.14 8.89 0.17
N ASP A 55 2.29 9.45 1.01
CA ASP A 55 1.49 10.60 0.65
C ASP A 55 1.74 11.77 1.59
N THR A 56 1.28 12.94 1.21
CA THR A 56 1.38 14.16 2.00
C THR A 56 0.02 14.57 2.59
N GLY A 57 -0.89 13.61 2.72
CA GLY A 57 -2.26 13.86 3.18
C GLY A 57 -2.39 14.08 4.67
N ASN A 58 -3.54 13.73 5.21
CA ASN A 58 -3.88 14.01 6.60
C ASN A 58 -3.26 13.07 7.62
N GLY A 59 -2.66 11.99 7.16
CA GLY A 59 -2.13 10.97 8.06
C GLY A 59 -3.21 10.10 8.67
N ILE A 60 -2.79 9.11 9.42
CA ILE A 60 -3.68 8.19 10.12
C ILE A 60 -3.23 8.14 11.57
N ASP A 61 -4.16 8.43 12.49
CA ASP A 61 -3.85 8.36 13.90
C ASP A 61 -3.34 6.97 14.27
N GLU A 62 -2.33 6.93 15.09
CA GLU A 62 -1.68 5.68 15.50
C GLU A 62 -2.67 4.64 16.04
N THR A 63 -3.71 5.09 16.72
CA THR A 63 -4.72 4.19 17.28
C THR A 63 -5.52 3.44 16.22
N PHE A 64 -5.56 3.94 14.99
CA PHE A 64 -6.33 3.32 13.92
C PHE A 64 -5.49 2.50 12.94
N ARG A 65 -4.16 2.48 13.08
CA ARG A 65 -3.27 1.87 12.10
C ARG A 65 -3.48 0.38 11.86
N GLU A 66 -3.89 -0.36 12.89
CA GLU A 66 -4.26 -1.77 12.70
C GLU A 66 -5.67 -1.92 12.15
N GLN A 67 -6.59 -1.08 12.60
CA GLN A 67 -8.00 -1.19 12.25
C GLN A 67 -8.29 -0.82 10.79
N ILE A 68 -7.46 0.00 10.16
CA ILE A 68 -7.70 0.42 8.78
C ILE A 68 -7.70 -0.74 7.78
N PHE A 69 -7.11 -1.87 8.16
CA PHE A 69 -7.08 -3.07 7.33
C PHE A 69 -8.31 -3.98 7.55
N GLU A 70 -9.17 -3.65 8.48
CA GLU A 70 -10.39 -4.42 8.71
C GLU A 70 -11.45 -4.06 7.68
N PRO A 71 -12.22 -5.05 7.18
CA PRO A 71 -13.28 -4.76 6.21
C PRO A 71 -14.29 -3.76 6.76
N PHE A 72 -14.69 -2.81 5.92
CA PHE A 72 -15.68 -1.77 6.22
C PHE A 72 -15.27 -0.75 7.29
N PHE A 73 -14.04 -0.82 7.80
CA PHE A 73 -13.58 0.16 8.77
C PHE A 73 -13.35 1.52 8.11
N ARG A 74 -13.77 2.57 8.77
CA ARG A 74 -13.58 3.95 8.34
C ARG A 74 -13.28 4.83 9.55
N VAL A 75 -12.23 5.64 9.46
CA VAL A 75 -11.85 6.57 10.52
C VAL A 75 -12.92 7.66 10.69
N ASP A 76 -13.43 8.17 9.58
CA ASP A 76 -14.49 9.20 9.56
C ASP A 76 -15.56 8.76 8.55
N LYS A 77 -16.67 8.26 9.06
CA LYS A 77 -17.75 7.74 8.22
C LYS A 77 -18.38 8.80 7.31
N SER A 78 -18.56 10.01 7.83
CA SER A 78 -19.13 11.10 7.04
C SER A 78 -18.24 11.49 5.87
N ARG A 79 -16.95 11.66 6.15
CA ARG A 79 -15.97 12.03 5.15
C ARG A 79 -15.78 10.94 4.11
N SER A 80 -15.75 9.69 4.57
CA SER A 80 -15.61 8.54 3.69
C SER A 80 -16.77 8.40 2.71
N ARG A 81 -17.97 8.75 3.12
CA ARG A 81 -19.13 8.73 2.22
C ARG A 81 -18.98 9.73 1.09
N LYS A 82 -18.45 10.94 1.38
CA LYS A 82 -18.23 11.97 0.37
C LYS A 82 -17.15 11.55 -0.63
N ILE A 83 -16.13 10.89 -0.14
CA ILE A 83 -15.02 10.43 -0.98
C ILE A 83 -15.40 9.17 -1.78
N GLY A 84 -16.32 8.39 -1.22
CA GLY A 84 -16.75 7.13 -1.82
C GLY A 84 -15.97 5.93 -1.30
N GLY A 85 -16.34 4.76 -1.79
CA GLY A 85 -15.74 3.51 -1.38
C GLY A 85 -16.46 2.86 -0.20
N VAL A 86 -16.23 1.57 -0.02
CA VAL A 86 -16.91 0.75 0.99
C VAL A 86 -15.99 0.24 2.10
N GLY A 87 -14.72 0.64 2.09
CA GLY A 87 -13.78 0.23 3.12
C GLY A 87 -13.22 -1.16 2.95
N LEU A 88 -13.18 -1.68 1.73
CA LEU A 88 -12.65 -3.03 1.44
C LEU A 88 -11.26 -3.04 0.83
N GLY A 89 -10.82 -1.90 0.29
CA GLY A 89 -9.55 -1.83 -0.45
C GLY A 89 -8.33 -2.25 0.36
N LEU A 90 -8.17 -1.69 1.56
CA LEU A 90 -7.02 -2.02 2.40
C LEU A 90 -7.09 -3.43 2.98
N ALA A 91 -8.29 -3.93 3.28
CA ALA A 91 -8.46 -5.31 3.71
C ALA A 91 -8.00 -6.27 2.61
N MET A 92 -8.36 -5.99 1.37
CA MET A 92 -7.93 -6.78 0.22
C MET A 92 -6.41 -6.72 0.04
N VAL A 93 -5.83 -5.53 0.17
CA VAL A 93 -4.37 -5.35 0.08
C VAL A 93 -3.66 -6.25 1.09
N ARG A 94 -4.12 -6.24 2.34
CA ARG A 94 -3.51 -7.09 3.37
C ARG A 94 -3.58 -8.57 3.03
N GLU A 95 -4.72 -9.03 2.50
CA GLU A 95 -4.86 -10.42 2.10
C GLU A 95 -3.94 -10.79 0.92
N ILE A 96 -3.78 -9.90 -0.05
CA ILE A 96 -2.86 -10.12 -1.17
C ILE A 96 -1.43 -10.22 -0.67
N VAL A 97 -1.02 -9.31 0.22
CA VAL A 97 0.32 -9.31 0.79
C VAL A 97 0.59 -10.61 1.54
N ARG A 98 -0.38 -11.06 2.36
CA ARG A 98 -0.27 -12.31 3.10
C ARG A 98 -0.19 -13.53 2.19
N ALA A 99 -0.95 -13.52 1.09
CA ALA A 99 -0.91 -14.61 0.12
C ALA A 99 0.46 -14.74 -0.56
N HIS A 100 1.25 -13.66 -0.55
CA HIS A 100 2.61 -13.65 -1.09
C HIS A 100 3.66 -13.74 0.02
N ASP A 101 3.26 -14.18 1.21
CA ASP A 101 4.14 -14.32 2.39
C ASP A 101 4.83 -13.00 2.76
N GLY A 102 4.16 -11.91 2.51
CA GLY A 102 4.68 -10.58 2.79
C GLY A 102 4.11 -9.97 4.06
N LYS A 103 4.51 -8.74 4.29
CA LYS A 103 4.08 -7.95 5.44
C LYS A 103 3.80 -6.53 5.00
N ILE A 104 2.72 -5.95 5.50
CA ILE A 104 2.39 -4.54 5.25
C ILE A 104 2.36 -3.79 6.58
N GLU A 105 2.95 -2.61 6.58
CA GLU A 105 2.96 -1.71 7.72
C GLU A 105 2.54 -0.31 7.28
N VAL A 106 2.01 0.47 8.21
CA VAL A 106 1.62 1.85 7.97
C VAL A 106 2.31 2.74 9.00
N HIS A 107 2.86 3.84 8.50
CA HIS A 107 3.60 4.79 9.35
C HIS A 107 3.19 6.21 8.99
N GLY A 108 3.35 7.13 9.96
CA GLY A 108 3.33 8.55 9.65
C GLY A 108 4.66 8.96 9.01
N ASN A 109 4.67 10.06 8.31
CA ASN A 109 5.89 10.59 7.70
C ASN A 109 6.13 12.05 8.07
N GLU A 110 7.29 12.57 7.68
CA GLU A 110 7.71 13.93 8.05
C GLU A 110 6.79 15.02 7.52
N GLN A 111 6.09 14.75 6.43
CA GLN A 111 5.15 15.71 5.85
C GLN A 111 3.76 15.68 6.51
N GLY A 112 3.60 14.87 7.55
CA GLY A 112 2.32 14.71 8.23
C GLY A 112 1.37 13.74 7.57
N GLY A 113 1.77 13.15 6.45
CA GLY A 113 0.96 12.18 5.72
C GLY A 113 1.17 10.75 6.17
N THR A 114 0.88 9.82 5.27
CA THR A 114 0.91 8.39 5.54
C THR A 114 1.87 7.68 4.60
N THR A 115 2.59 6.70 5.13
CA THR A 115 3.45 5.83 4.34
C THR A 115 3.03 4.39 4.55
N PHE A 116 2.69 3.70 3.47
CA PHE A 116 2.47 2.26 3.46
C PHE A 116 3.74 1.57 2.99
N GLU A 117 4.20 0.59 3.73
CA GLU A 117 5.40 -0.17 3.41
C GLU A 117 5.04 -1.63 3.27
N VAL A 118 5.32 -2.20 2.10
CA VAL A 118 5.06 -3.61 1.80
C VAL A 118 6.38 -4.32 1.60
N LYS A 119 6.60 -5.39 2.36
CA LYS A 119 7.79 -6.23 2.26
C LYS A 119 7.39 -7.59 1.73
N MET A 120 8.05 -8.05 0.67
CA MET A 120 7.78 -9.35 0.07
C MET A 120 9.08 -10.10 -0.17
N SER A 121 9.04 -11.43 -0.03
CA SER A 121 10.19 -12.28 -0.29
C SER A 121 10.41 -12.42 -1.80
N ILE A 122 11.63 -12.15 -2.25
CA ILE A 122 12.04 -12.33 -3.65
C ILE A 122 11.96 -13.81 -4.03
N GLU A 123 12.38 -14.71 -3.15
CA GLU A 123 12.35 -16.14 -3.41
C GLU A 123 10.93 -16.62 -3.69
N ARG A 124 9.98 -16.18 -2.89
CA ARG A 124 8.57 -16.55 -3.06
C ARG A 124 8.02 -16.04 -4.39
N LEU A 125 8.32 -14.79 -4.73
CA LEU A 125 7.88 -14.19 -5.98
C LEU A 125 8.48 -14.89 -7.18
N THR A 126 9.78 -15.21 -7.13
CA THR A 126 10.48 -15.91 -8.20
C THR A 126 9.91 -17.31 -8.44
N ILE A 127 9.64 -18.06 -7.37
CA ILE A 127 9.03 -19.38 -7.47
C ILE A 127 7.69 -19.32 -8.20
N LYS A 128 6.87 -18.35 -7.86
CA LYS A 128 5.56 -18.17 -8.51
C LYS A 128 5.68 -17.87 -9.98
N SER A 129 6.72 -17.15 -10.39
CA SER A 129 6.90 -16.79 -11.80
C SER A 129 7.34 -17.96 -12.66
N GLN A 130 7.85 -19.02 -12.09
CA GLN A 130 8.33 -20.21 -12.79
C GLN A 130 7.23 -21.25 -13.03
N VAL A 131 6.09 -21.07 -12.43
CA VAL A 131 4.94 -21.93 -12.59
C VAL A 131 4.01 -21.38 -13.67
#